data_a35b5a6ea8b9a8d6b748cdd21b0ba561
#
_entry.id   a35b5a6ea8b9a8d6b748cdd21b0ba561
#
_cell.length_a   1.000
_cell.length_b   1.000
_cell.length_c   1.000
_cell.angle_alpha   90.00
_cell.angle_beta   90.00
_cell.angle_gamma   90.00
#
_symmetry.space_group_name_H-M   'P 1'
#
loop_
_entity.id
_entity.type
_entity.pdbx_description
1 polymer ?
#
loop_
_entity_poly.entity_id
_entity_poly.type
_entity_poly.pdbx_seq_one_letter_code
_entity_poly.pdbx_strand_id
1 'polypeptide(L)'
;GNLSPLAEDRWVLEAELRATVKQKCVITLKPVQTIVSETVNRTFAPLDVQKGSEIIDDGASPVFFDDTLQEFNDTIDLLEIIFEELTLILPLYPKCDGVKSDPYTITEPGKNPLTEENLKPFAQLSKLKDKLEKNK
;
A
#
# COMPACT_ATOMS: atom_id res chain seq x y z
N GLY A 1 -1.96 -1.20 -24.46
CA GLY A 1 -1.74 0.17 -24.02
C GLY A 1 -1.48 1.11 -25.17
N ASN A 2 -1.60 2.38 -24.89
CA ASN A 2 -1.36 3.46 -25.84
C ASN A 2 -0.44 4.50 -25.18
N LEU A 3 0.55 4.98 -25.94
CA LEU A 3 1.40 6.09 -25.56
C LEU A 3 1.12 7.24 -26.52
N SER A 4 0.59 8.34 -26.03
CA SER A 4 0.18 9.48 -26.84
C SER A 4 0.90 10.77 -26.42
N PRO A 5 1.28 11.64 -27.36
CA PRO A 5 1.86 12.91 -27.02
C PRO A 5 0.82 13.84 -26.41
N LEU A 6 1.21 14.54 -25.37
CA LEU A 6 0.48 15.64 -24.75
C LEU A 6 1.22 16.95 -25.09
N ALA A 7 0.61 18.11 -24.89
CA ALA A 7 1.26 19.39 -25.14
C ALA A 7 2.55 19.57 -24.30
N GLU A 8 3.50 20.36 -24.80
CA GLU A 8 4.75 20.71 -24.09
C GLU A 8 5.70 19.53 -23.83
N ASP A 9 5.97 18.71 -24.85
CA ASP A 9 6.90 17.57 -24.79
C ASP A 9 6.56 16.52 -23.71
N ARG A 10 5.30 16.46 -23.30
CA ARG A 10 4.78 15.47 -22.38
C ARG A 10 4.15 14.30 -23.13
N TRP A 11 4.20 13.14 -22.48
CA TRP A 11 3.60 11.90 -22.99
C TRP A 11 2.67 11.29 -21.96
N VAL A 12 1.57 10.73 -22.40
CA VAL A 12 0.63 9.99 -21.55
C VAL A 12 0.63 8.54 -21.96
N LEU A 13 0.89 7.66 -21.00
CA LEU A 13 0.73 6.22 -21.10
C LEU A 13 -0.60 5.81 -20.49
N GLU A 14 -1.47 5.25 -21.31
CA GLU A 14 -2.69 4.58 -20.87
C GLU A 14 -2.58 3.09 -21.21
N ALA A 15 -2.52 2.25 -20.21
CA ALA A 15 -2.32 0.82 -20.40
C ALA A 15 -3.15 -0.01 -19.43
N GLU A 16 -3.43 -1.24 -19.79
CA GLU A 16 -4.00 -2.24 -18.92
C GLU A 16 -2.92 -3.27 -18.59
N LEU A 17 -2.62 -3.41 -17.30
CA LEU A 17 -1.69 -4.40 -16.79
C LEU A 17 -2.47 -5.65 -16.34
N ARG A 18 -2.21 -6.77 -17.01
CA ARG A 18 -2.74 -8.07 -16.61
C ARG A 18 -1.58 -9.02 -16.32
N ALA A 19 -1.55 -9.54 -15.12
CA ALA A 19 -0.50 -10.46 -14.69
C ALA A 19 -1.03 -11.56 -13.77
N THR A 20 -0.36 -12.69 -13.79
CA THR A 20 -0.56 -13.76 -12.83
C THR A 20 0.74 -13.98 -12.08
N VAL A 21 0.74 -13.63 -10.81
CA VAL A 21 1.93 -13.67 -9.96
C VAL A 21 1.83 -14.79 -8.93
N LYS A 22 2.90 -15.55 -8.75
CA LYS A 22 3.01 -16.57 -7.71
C LYS A 22 3.92 -16.08 -6.60
N GLN A 23 3.38 -15.96 -5.40
CA GLN A 23 4.10 -15.59 -4.18
C GLN A 23 4.09 -16.75 -3.19
N LYS A 24 4.98 -16.73 -2.19
CA LYS A 24 4.95 -17.71 -1.11
C LYS A 24 4.06 -17.20 0.03
N CYS A 25 3.12 -18.03 0.49
CA CYS A 25 2.34 -17.74 1.69
C CYS A 25 3.27 -17.54 2.88
N VAL A 26 3.08 -16.44 3.62
CA VAL A 26 3.94 -16.11 4.79
C VAL A 26 3.77 -17.07 5.97
N ILE A 27 2.68 -17.85 6.00
CA ILE A 27 2.38 -18.77 7.10
C ILE A 27 2.75 -20.21 6.70
N THR A 28 2.28 -20.67 5.54
CA THR A 28 2.40 -22.07 5.13
C THR A 28 3.53 -22.36 4.16
N LEU A 29 4.17 -21.30 3.63
CA LEU A 29 5.19 -21.33 2.57
C LEU A 29 4.71 -21.97 1.25
N LYS A 30 3.44 -22.31 1.14
CA LYS A 30 2.82 -22.79 -0.09
C LYS A 30 2.69 -21.68 -1.12
N PRO A 31 2.69 -21.99 -2.42
CA PRO A 31 2.48 -20.97 -3.45
C PRO A 31 1.06 -20.44 -3.41
N VAL A 32 0.95 -19.10 -3.45
CA VAL A 32 -0.31 -18.35 -3.61
C VAL A 32 -0.27 -17.68 -4.97
N GLN A 33 -1.34 -17.81 -5.73
CA GLN A 33 -1.48 -17.19 -7.03
C GLN A 33 -2.38 -15.97 -6.90
N THR A 34 -1.88 -14.81 -7.33
CA THR A 34 -2.63 -13.56 -7.38
C THR A 34 -2.80 -13.16 -8.84
N ILE A 35 -4.04 -12.89 -9.24
CA ILE A 35 -4.36 -12.35 -10.57
C ILE A 35 -4.49 -10.84 -10.41
N VAL A 36 -3.70 -10.11 -11.18
CA VAL A 36 -3.69 -8.65 -11.22
C VAL A 36 -4.34 -8.20 -12.51
N SER A 37 -5.24 -7.22 -12.42
CA SER A 37 -5.85 -6.54 -13.58
C SER A 37 -6.09 -5.09 -13.18
N GLU A 38 -5.19 -4.20 -13.62
CA GLU A 38 -5.20 -2.78 -13.26
C GLU A 38 -4.99 -1.88 -14.46
N THR A 39 -5.52 -0.66 -14.38
CA THR A 39 -5.30 0.37 -15.38
C THR A 39 -4.16 1.28 -14.96
N VAL A 40 -3.14 1.35 -15.79
CA VAL A 40 -1.96 2.18 -15.56
C VAL A 40 -2.11 3.47 -16.37
N ASN A 41 -2.12 4.61 -15.66
CA ASN A 41 -2.13 5.94 -16.25
C ASN A 41 -0.92 6.71 -15.70
N ARG A 42 0.02 7.06 -16.59
CA ARG A 42 1.24 7.79 -16.24
C ARG A 42 1.48 8.92 -17.23
N THR A 43 1.87 10.06 -16.68
CA THR A 43 2.30 11.21 -17.49
C THR A 43 3.81 11.36 -17.39
N PHE A 44 4.48 11.48 -18.51
CA PHE A 44 5.92 11.64 -18.60
C PHE A 44 6.27 13.04 -19.08
N ALA A 45 7.27 13.65 -18.46
CA ALA A 45 7.82 14.93 -18.86
C ALA A 45 9.36 14.87 -18.88
N PRO A 46 10.02 15.59 -19.80
CA PRO A 46 11.46 15.73 -19.78
C PRO A 46 11.95 16.38 -18.48
N LEU A 47 13.13 15.99 -18.03
CA LEU A 47 13.77 16.50 -16.82
C LEU A 47 13.87 18.04 -16.76
N ASP A 48 13.98 18.69 -17.92
CA ASP A 48 14.14 20.14 -18.01
C ASP A 48 12.83 20.92 -17.79
N VAL A 49 11.69 20.28 -18.01
CA VAL A 49 10.36 20.93 -17.84
C VAL A 49 10.03 21.14 -16.35
N GLN A 50 10.49 20.27 -15.47
CA GLN A 50 10.31 20.43 -14.03
C GLN A 50 11.14 21.55 -13.42
N LYS A 51 12.32 21.83 -13.97
CA LYS A 51 13.16 22.97 -13.52
C LYS A 51 12.54 24.34 -13.82
N GLY A 52 11.63 24.42 -14.78
CA GLY A 52 10.90 25.65 -15.11
C GLY A 52 9.79 26.03 -14.15
N SER A 53 9.36 25.11 -13.29
CA SER A 53 8.45 25.38 -12.15
C SER A 53 9.24 25.66 -10.87
N GLU A 54 10.38 26.40 -10.99
CA GLU A 54 11.06 26.94 -9.82
C GLU A 54 10.05 27.74 -8.99
N ILE A 55 9.87 27.27 -7.79
CA ILE A 55 9.11 27.85 -6.72
C ILE A 55 9.53 29.33 -6.60
N ILE A 56 8.72 30.23 -7.12
CA ILE A 56 8.74 31.59 -6.63
C ILE A 56 8.09 31.47 -5.24
N ASP A 57 8.95 31.30 -4.25
CA ASP A 57 8.56 31.29 -2.84
C ASP A 57 8.10 32.71 -2.47
N ASP A 58 6.86 33.04 -2.83
CA ASP A 58 6.13 34.20 -2.31
C ASP A 58 5.37 33.88 -1.02
N GLY A 59 5.61 32.69 -0.45
CA GLY A 59 5.10 32.25 0.85
C GLY A 59 3.59 31.97 0.91
N ALA A 60 2.85 31.99 -0.21
CA ALA A 60 1.39 31.95 -0.19
C ALA A 60 0.74 30.86 -1.04
N SER A 61 1.46 30.18 -1.92
CA SER A 61 0.85 29.18 -2.80
C SER A 61 1.22 27.76 -2.39
N PRO A 62 0.24 26.84 -2.20
CA PRO A 62 0.55 25.44 -1.97
C PRO A 62 1.20 24.88 -3.23
N VAL A 63 2.39 24.29 -3.07
CA VAL A 63 3.06 23.54 -4.14
C VAL A 63 2.26 22.27 -4.38
N PHE A 64 1.54 22.20 -5.48
CA PHE A 64 0.91 20.97 -5.93
C PHE A 64 1.96 20.12 -6.64
N PHE A 65 2.41 19.06 -5.97
CA PHE A 65 3.14 18.00 -6.65
C PHE A 65 2.14 17.15 -7.41
N ASP A 66 2.33 17.05 -8.71
CA ASP A 66 1.58 16.10 -9.53
C ASP A 66 2.25 14.72 -9.41
N ASP A 67 1.76 13.89 -8.50
CA ASP A 67 2.30 12.55 -8.24
C ASP A 67 2.18 11.61 -9.44
N THR A 68 1.43 12.01 -10.47
CA THR A 68 1.29 11.23 -11.71
C THR A 68 2.37 11.56 -12.72
N LEU A 69 3.16 12.61 -12.48
CA LEU A 69 4.20 13.07 -13.38
C LEU A 69 5.51 12.35 -13.12
N GLN A 70 5.98 11.60 -14.10
CA GLN A 70 7.26 10.88 -14.04
C GLN A 70 8.28 11.53 -14.98
N GLU A 71 9.49 11.72 -14.48
CA GLU A 71 10.58 12.21 -15.31
C GLU A 71 11.10 11.13 -16.25
N PHE A 72 11.43 11.52 -17.47
CA PHE A 72 12.17 10.66 -18.39
C PHE A 72 13.26 11.46 -19.11
N ASN A 73 14.35 10.76 -19.47
CA ASN A 73 15.42 11.35 -20.27
C ASN A 73 15.14 11.10 -21.76
N ASP A 74 15.71 10.04 -22.31
CA ASP A 74 15.58 9.71 -23.75
C ASP A 74 14.61 8.57 -24.00
N THR A 75 14.32 7.73 -22.98
CA THR A 75 13.55 6.51 -23.12
C THR A 75 12.60 6.29 -21.94
N ILE A 76 11.45 5.72 -22.22
CA ILE A 76 10.48 5.25 -21.21
C ILE A 76 10.63 3.73 -21.12
N ASP A 77 11.06 3.23 -19.97
CA ASP A 77 11.19 1.79 -19.73
C ASP A 77 9.88 1.21 -19.20
N LEU A 78 9.16 0.51 -20.06
CA LEU A 78 7.90 -0.12 -19.69
C LEU A 78 8.07 -1.26 -18.68
N LEU A 79 9.22 -1.92 -18.62
CA LEU A 79 9.45 -2.98 -17.64
C LEU A 79 9.58 -2.40 -16.23
N GLU A 80 10.25 -1.27 -16.08
CA GLU A 80 10.34 -0.57 -14.80
C GLU A 80 8.96 -0.20 -14.29
N ILE A 81 8.11 0.38 -15.14
CA ILE A 81 6.73 0.72 -14.81
C ILE A 81 5.93 -0.51 -14.39
N ILE A 82 6.04 -1.62 -15.11
CA ILE A 82 5.35 -2.88 -14.78
C ILE A 82 5.80 -3.40 -13.41
N PHE A 83 7.10 -3.38 -13.11
CA PHE A 83 7.63 -3.83 -11.82
C PHE A 83 7.18 -2.94 -10.67
N GLU A 84 7.15 -1.62 -10.88
CA GLU A 84 6.66 -0.66 -9.91
C GLU A 84 5.18 -0.92 -9.60
N GLU A 85 4.32 -0.98 -10.62
CA GLU A 85 2.89 -1.25 -10.45
C GLU A 85 2.63 -2.59 -9.77
N LEU A 86 3.31 -3.65 -10.19
CA LEU A 86 3.19 -4.96 -9.53
C LEU A 86 3.61 -4.91 -8.07
N THR A 87 4.65 -4.16 -7.75
CA THR A 87 5.14 -4.04 -6.36
C THR A 87 4.12 -3.31 -5.47
N LEU A 88 3.43 -2.31 -6.01
CA LEU A 88 2.41 -1.56 -5.29
C LEU A 88 1.10 -2.35 -5.09
N ILE A 89 0.71 -3.13 -6.08
CA ILE A 89 -0.56 -3.87 -6.07
C ILE A 89 -0.46 -5.17 -5.28
N LEU A 90 0.68 -5.84 -5.34
CA LEU A 90 0.85 -7.15 -4.70
C LEU A 90 0.86 -7.03 -3.18
N PRO A 91 0.17 -7.94 -2.47
CA PRO A 91 0.17 -7.95 -1.02
C PRO A 91 1.58 -8.22 -0.46
N LEU A 92 2.02 -7.39 0.48
CA LEU A 92 3.29 -7.57 1.19
C LEU A 92 3.33 -8.90 1.98
N TYR A 93 2.16 -9.36 2.44
CA TYR A 93 2.02 -10.59 3.23
C TYR A 93 0.98 -11.51 2.58
N PRO A 94 1.34 -12.20 1.48
CA PRO A 94 0.43 -13.11 0.81
C PRO A 94 0.07 -14.28 1.71
N LYS A 95 -1.22 -14.58 1.84
CA LYS A 95 -1.75 -15.68 2.64
C LYS A 95 -2.59 -16.60 1.79
N CYS A 96 -2.48 -17.91 2.03
CA CYS A 96 -3.41 -18.88 1.44
C CYS A 96 -4.80 -18.69 2.02
N ASP A 97 -5.84 -18.98 1.23
CA ASP A 97 -7.22 -18.95 1.70
C ASP A 97 -7.41 -19.93 2.86
N GLY A 98 -8.21 -19.52 3.85
CA GLY A 98 -8.53 -20.33 5.02
C GLY A 98 -7.44 -20.47 6.07
N VAL A 99 -6.26 -19.88 5.87
CA VAL A 99 -5.20 -19.89 6.88
C VAL A 99 -5.43 -18.76 7.89
N LYS A 100 -5.73 -19.14 9.14
CA LYS A 100 -5.75 -18.20 10.26
C LYS A 100 -4.34 -18.11 10.85
N SER A 101 -3.87 -16.91 11.07
CA SER A 101 -2.70 -16.68 11.93
C SER A 101 -3.20 -16.76 13.37
N ASP A 102 -2.89 -17.83 14.06
CA ASP A 102 -3.12 -17.86 15.50
C ASP A 102 -2.27 -16.77 16.17
N PRO A 103 -2.84 -16.01 17.11
CA PRO A 103 -2.05 -15.02 17.85
C PRO A 103 -0.93 -15.75 18.58
N TYR A 104 0.31 -15.48 18.17
CA TYR A 104 1.47 -16.05 18.84
C TYR A 104 1.73 -15.24 20.09
N THR A 105 1.45 -15.84 21.26
CA THR A 105 1.66 -15.19 22.55
C THR A 105 2.89 -15.82 23.24
N ILE A 106 3.91 -15.01 23.47
CA ILE A 106 5.09 -15.42 24.24
C ILE A 106 4.87 -15.00 25.68
N THR A 107 4.92 -15.96 26.62
CA THR A 107 4.84 -15.69 28.04
C THR A 107 5.99 -16.36 28.77
N GLU A 108 6.36 -15.82 29.93
CA GLU A 108 7.28 -16.49 30.83
C GLU A 108 6.69 -17.82 31.32
N PRO A 109 7.50 -18.85 31.56
CA PRO A 109 7.02 -20.11 32.11
C PRO A 109 6.26 -19.89 33.41
N GLY A 110 5.01 -20.38 33.47
CA GLY A 110 4.13 -20.27 34.63
C GLY A 110 3.25 -19.01 34.71
N LYS A 111 3.32 -18.10 33.73
CA LYS A 111 2.41 -16.96 33.62
C LYS A 111 1.34 -17.19 32.53
N ASN A 112 0.14 -16.71 32.79
CA ASN A 112 -0.94 -16.75 31.79
C ASN A 112 -0.66 -15.72 30.69
N PRO A 113 -0.95 -16.05 29.41
CA PRO A 113 -0.81 -15.13 28.32
C PRO A 113 -1.71 -13.89 28.49
N LEU A 114 -1.17 -12.72 28.18
CA LEU A 114 -1.93 -11.49 28.13
C LEU A 114 -2.89 -11.55 26.93
N THR A 115 -4.17 -11.54 27.21
CA THR A 115 -5.22 -11.44 26.18
C THR A 115 -5.56 -9.99 25.92
N GLU A 116 -6.16 -9.69 24.76
CA GLU A 116 -6.60 -8.32 24.42
C GLU A 116 -7.55 -7.75 25.50
N GLU A 117 -8.34 -8.60 26.17
CA GLU A 117 -9.22 -8.19 27.26
C GLU A 117 -8.43 -7.71 28.49
N ASN A 118 -7.28 -8.31 28.76
CA ASN A 118 -6.43 -7.92 29.87
C ASN A 118 -5.61 -6.64 29.58
N LEU A 119 -5.45 -6.29 28.29
CA LEU A 119 -4.73 -5.09 27.86
C LEU A 119 -5.62 -3.83 27.83
N LYS A 120 -6.95 -4.01 27.88
CA LYS A 120 -7.87 -2.86 27.92
C LYS A 120 -7.78 -2.18 29.30
N PRO A 121 -7.35 -0.92 29.41
CA PRO A 121 -7.15 -0.24 30.71
C PRO A 121 -8.44 -0.13 31.53
N PHE A 122 -9.59 -0.27 30.90
CA PHE A 122 -10.91 -0.18 31.51
C PHE A 122 -11.65 -1.53 31.64
N ALA A 123 -10.99 -2.67 31.40
CA ALA A 123 -11.63 -3.98 31.51
C ALA A 123 -12.16 -4.26 32.93
N GLN A 124 -11.59 -3.65 33.95
CA GLN A 124 -12.05 -3.79 35.35
C GLN A 124 -13.31 -3.00 35.64
N LEU A 125 -13.66 -1.98 34.86
CA LEU A 125 -14.88 -1.18 35.05
C LEU A 125 -16.16 -1.95 34.67
N SER A 126 -16.08 -2.90 33.76
CA SER A 126 -17.21 -3.78 33.43
C SER A 126 -17.67 -4.58 34.65
N LYS A 127 -16.74 -5.08 35.47
CA LYS A 127 -17.04 -5.80 36.73
C LYS A 127 -17.69 -4.89 37.78
N LEU A 128 -17.36 -3.61 37.76
CA LEU A 128 -17.96 -2.63 38.67
C LEU A 128 -19.38 -2.28 38.25
N LYS A 129 -19.65 -2.18 36.96
CA LYS A 129 -21.00 -1.98 36.42
C LYS A 129 -21.92 -3.12 36.78
N ASP A 130 -21.48 -4.37 36.62
CA ASP A 130 -22.26 -5.56 36.96
C ASP A 130 -22.58 -5.66 38.46
N LYS A 131 -21.69 -5.16 39.33
CA LYS A 131 -21.94 -5.07 40.78
C LYS A 131 -22.96 -4.00 41.16
N LEU A 132 -22.96 -2.85 40.45
CA LEU A 132 -23.90 -1.76 40.69
C LEU A 132 -25.33 -2.14 40.21
N GLU A 133 -25.45 -2.92 39.13
CA GLU A 133 -26.73 -3.36 38.61
C GLU A 133 -27.39 -4.48 39.49
N LYS A 134 -26.58 -5.28 40.20
CA LYS A 134 -27.05 -6.31 41.12
C LYS A 134 -27.48 -5.77 42.49
N ASN A 135 -27.13 -4.54 42.82
CA ASN A 135 -27.50 -3.92 44.09
C ASN A 135 -28.70 -2.96 43.99
N LYS A 136 -29.47 -3.02 42.90
CA LYS A 136 -30.68 -2.27 42.67
C LYS A 136 -31.86 -3.21 42.57
#